data_f2bd53031cc5aa346e9c3f6607928a94
#
_entry.id   f2bd53031cc5aa346e9c3f6607928a94
#
_cell.length_a   1.000
_cell.length_b   1.000
_cell.length_c   1.000
_cell.angle_alpha   90.00
_cell.angle_beta   90.00
_cell.angle_gamma   90.00
#
_symmetry.space_group_name_H-M   'P 1'
#
loop_
_entity.id
_entity.type
_entity.pdbx_description
1 polymer ?
#
loop_
_entity_poly.entity_id
_entity_poly.type
_entity_poly.pdbx_seq_one_letter_code
_entity_poly.pdbx_strand_id
1 'polypeptide(L)'
;MIITIGQLRKTMSKIKKAVLFLLVAVALLLITMPVNASTTIGGGGEFFSGAEDELTLNLDLDHRKDIGDNWQYVFEGDLYDALEDGEAEENTLYTQFKLNKDLSEKSYFLSVLQVDYDEFRDYDIRTVFGAGYGRKLYRSDKWKISNEVSLAYLESDQTEVIIRNSLWIAYMLSDRISITNKALYESSKEMYVRIETELEYKVTDRFSLSIANEHTQDYETENILTFNFEVALWW
;
A
#
# COMPACT_ATOMS: atom_id res chain seq x y z
N MET A 1 35.04 -7.69 13.02
CA MET A 1 34.44 -8.95 12.49
C MET A 1 33.96 -8.60 11.10
N ILE A 2 34.64 -9.06 10.05
CA ILE A 2 34.29 -8.73 8.66
C ILE A 2 33.22 -9.73 8.22
N ILE A 3 31.98 -9.25 8.10
CA ILE A 3 30.89 -10.07 7.53
C ILE A 3 31.16 -10.13 6.02
N THR A 4 31.29 -11.33 5.47
CA THR A 4 31.52 -11.50 4.03
C THR A 4 30.19 -11.29 3.27
N ILE A 5 30.26 -10.72 2.07
CA ILE A 5 29.12 -10.49 1.16
C ILE A 5 28.25 -11.76 1.00
N GLY A 6 28.86 -12.94 1.01
CA GLY A 6 28.13 -14.22 0.96
C GLY A 6 27.31 -14.55 2.22
N GLN A 7 27.73 -14.05 3.38
CA GLN A 7 26.94 -14.22 4.63
C GLN A 7 25.77 -13.25 4.68
N LEU A 8 25.97 -12.01 4.22
CA LEU A 8 24.87 -11.02 4.04
C LEU A 8 23.80 -11.56 3.09
N ARG A 9 24.15 -12.01 1.89
CA ARG A 9 23.20 -12.63 0.95
C ARG A 9 22.42 -13.80 1.53
N LYS A 10 23.04 -14.64 2.33
CA LYS A 10 22.37 -15.78 3.00
C LYS A 10 21.40 -15.33 4.08
N THR A 11 21.73 -14.28 4.83
CA THR A 11 20.88 -13.72 5.88
C THR A 11 19.67 -13.00 5.26
N MET A 12 19.89 -12.22 4.22
CA MET A 12 18.82 -11.55 3.45
C MET A 12 17.85 -12.55 2.81
N SER A 13 18.34 -13.63 2.20
CA SER A 13 17.48 -14.72 1.69
C SER A 13 16.61 -15.36 2.76
N LYS A 14 17.06 -15.44 4.02
CA LYS A 14 16.26 -15.95 5.14
C LYS A 14 15.20 -14.96 5.60
N ILE A 15 15.55 -13.67 5.63
CA ILE A 15 14.61 -12.58 5.99
C ILE A 15 13.52 -12.47 4.93
N LYS A 16 13.86 -12.46 3.63
CA LYS A 16 12.90 -12.49 2.52
C LYS A 16 11.90 -13.65 2.65
N LYS A 17 12.39 -14.85 2.94
CA LYS A 17 11.53 -16.02 3.15
C LYS A 17 10.67 -15.92 4.41
N ALA A 18 11.18 -15.33 5.48
CA ALA A 18 10.41 -15.14 6.71
C ALA A 18 9.32 -14.09 6.54
N VAL A 19 9.63 -12.97 5.87
CA VAL A 19 8.64 -11.93 5.53
C VAL A 19 7.58 -12.49 4.60
N LEU A 20 7.97 -13.18 3.53
CA LEU A 20 7.03 -13.83 2.61
C LEU A 20 6.16 -14.88 3.34
N PHE A 21 6.76 -15.69 4.23
CA PHE A 21 6.01 -16.67 5.02
C PHE A 21 5.05 -16.00 5.99
N LEU A 22 5.46 -14.90 6.63
CA LEU A 22 4.60 -14.10 7.51
C LEU A 22 3.43 -13.49 6.73
N LEU A 23 3.68 -12.94 5.55
CA LEU A 23 2.65 -12.38 4.66
C LEU A 23 1.67 -13.46 4.21
N VAL A 24 2.15 -14.62 3.78
CA VAL A 24 1.30 -15.76 3.40
C VAL A 24 0.52 -16.27 4.62
N ALA A 25 1.11 -16.34 5.79
CA ALA A 25 0.44 -16.76 7.03
C ALA A 25 -0.64 -15.75 7.45
N VAL A 26 -0.36 -14.45 7.36
CA VAL A 26 -1.34 -13.39 7.60
C VAL A 26 -2.46 -13.46 6.56
N ALA A 27 -2.14 -13.60 5.28
CA ALA A 27 -3.13 -13.75 4.22
C ALA A 27 -4.01 -15.00 4.43
N LEU A 28 -3.42 -16.14 4.80
CA LEU A 28 -4.17 -17.36 5.11
C LEU A 28 -5.04 -17.21 6.36
N LEU A 29 -4.55 -16.52 7.41
CA LEU A 29 -5.34 -16.19 8.60
C LEU A 29 -6.53 -15.30 8.25
N LEU A 30 -6.34 -14.31 7.38
CA LEU A 30 -7.37 -13.40 6.92
C LEU A 30 -8.47 -14.13 6.10
N ILE A 31 -8.07 -15.11 5.27
CA ILE A 31 -8.98 -15.91 4.44
C ILE A 31 -9.82 -16.89 5.27
N THR A 32 -9.30 -17.40 6.39
CA THR A 32 -10.00 -18.42 7.21
C THR A 32 -11.04 -17.87 8.17
N MET A 33 -11.16 -16.55 8.34
CA MET A 33 -12.13 -15.96 9.26
C MET A 33 -13.48 -15.68 8.56
N PRO A 34 -14.59 -16.27 9.02
CA PRO A 34 -15.90 -16.05 8.41
C PRO A 34 -16.45 -14.65 8.72
N VAL A 35 -17.25 -14.13 7.77
CA VAL A 35 -18.24 -13.04 7.85
C VAL A 35 -17.76 -11.60 7.57
N ASN A 36 -18.45 -10.94 6.62
CA ASN A 36 -18.38 -9.52 6.27
C ASN A 36 -16.97 -8.97 5.91
N ALA A 37 -16.25 -9.71 5.09
CA ALA A 37 -14.96 -9.26 4.57
C ALA A 37 -15.06 -8.93 3.07
N SER A 38 -14.31 -7.93 2.62
CA SER A 38 -14.03 -7.68 1.20
C SER A 38 -12.54 -7.87 0.95
N THR A 39 -12.22 -8.56 -0.12
CA THR A 39 -10.84 -8.73 -0.59
C THR A 39 -10.78 -8.33 -2.05
N THR A 40 -9.86 -7.46 -2.39
CA THR A 40 -9.52 -7.13 -3.76
C THR A 40 -8.10 -7.62 -4.03
N ILE A 41 -7.93 -8.30 -5.14
CA ILE A 41 -6.63 -8.72 -5.64
C ILE A 41 -6.47 -8.05 -6.99
N GLY A 42 -5.46 -7.24 -7.12
CA GLY A 42 -5.07 -6.55 -8.33
C GLY A 42 -3.74 -7.06 -8.85
N GLY A 43 -3.45 -6.70 -10.06
CA GLY A 43 -2.16 -6.94 -10.66
C GLY A 43 -2.08 -6.23 -11.99
N GLY A 44 -0.89 -5.90 -12.39
CA GLY A 44 -0.63 -5.21 -13.64
C GLY A 44 0.82 -5.39 -14.05
N GLY A 45 1.21 -4.66 -15.05
CA GLY A 45 2.58 -4.63 -15.51
C GLY A 45 2.72 -3.78 -16.76
N GLU A 46 3.95 -3.42 -17.04
CA GLU A 46 4.35 -2.68 -18.21
C GLU A 46 5.46 -3.45 -18.92
N PHE A 47 5.46 -3.39 -20.22
CA PHE A 47 6.58 -3.84 -21.02
C PHE A 47 7.00 -2.72 -21.95
N PHE A 48 8.22 -2.26 -21.78
CA PHE A 48 8.83 -1.26 -22.62
C PHE A 48 9.95 -1.91 -23.41
N SER A 49 9.94 -1.75 -24.74
CA SER A 49 11.00 -2.24 -25.61
C SER A 49 11.62 -1.06 -26.35
N GLY A 50 12.91 -0.85 -26.14
CA GLY A 50 13.64 0.30 -26.67
C GLY A 50 15.13 0.03 -26.84
N ALA A 51 15.97 0.94 -26.36
CA ALA A 51 17.40 0.73 -26.27
C ALA A 51 17.76 -0.29 -25.18
N GLU A 52 16.91 -0.38 -24.16
CA GLU A 52 16.91 -1.36 -23.07
C GLU A 52 15.48 -1.90 -22.95
N ASP A 53 15.34 -3.20 -22.71
CA ASP A 53 14.04 -3.85 -22.56
C ASP A 53 13.69 -3.88 -21.07
N GLU A 54 12.58 -3.23 -20.69
CA GLU A 54 12.09 -3.16 -19.32
C GLU A 54 10.76 -3.93 -19.20
N LEU A 55 10.67 -4.76 -18.16
CA LEU A 55 9.45 -5.46 -17.77
C LEU A 55 9.17 -5.16 -16.29
N THR A 56 8.02 -4.56 -16.02
CA THR A 56 7.54 -4.36 -14.66
C THR A 56 6.34 -5.25 -14.37
N LEU A 57 6.26 -5.73 -13.15
CA LEU A 57 5.15 -6.51 -12.65
C LEU A 57 4.72 -5.95 -11.29
N ASN A 58 3.42 -5.77 -11.09
CA ASN A 58 2.85 -5.42 -9.79
C ASN A 58 1.74 -6.37 -9.38
N LEU A 59 1.62 -6.59 -8.07
CA LEU A 59 0.56 -7.37 -7.45
C LEU A 59 0.07 -6.64 -6.21
N ASP A 60 -1.23 -6.38 -6.16
CA ASP A 60 -1.90 -5.63 -5.09
C ASP A 60 -2.86 -6.53 -4.32
N LEU A 61 -2.94 -6.36 -3.02
CA LEU A 61 -3.88 -7.03 -2.15
C LEU A 61 -4.49 -6.02 -1.17
N ASP A 62 -5.78 -5.79 -1.27
CA ASP A 62 -6.56 -5.04 -0.28
C ASP A 62 -7.54 -5.99 0.41
N HIS A 63 -7.52 -6.01 1.73
CA HIS A 63 -8.45 -6.80 2.51
C HIS A 63 -9.01 -5.97 3.66
N ARG A 64 -10.35 -5.87 3.73
CA ARG A 64 -11.09 -5.13 4.76
C ARG A 64 -12.08 -6.03 5.44
N LYS A 65 -12.15 -5.90 6.77
CA LYS A 65 -13.12 -6.63 7.57
C LYS A 65 -13.61 -5.83 8.76
N ASP A 66 -14.92 -5.81 8.93
CA ASP A 66 -15.55 -5.30 10.13
C ASP A 66 -15.54 -6.37 11.24
N ILE A 67 -15.14 -5.95 12.45
CA ILE A 67 -15.08 -6.80 13.64
C ILE A 67 -16.06 -6.25 14.67
N GLY A 68 -17.21 -6.91 14.80
CA GLY A 68 -18.27 -6.42 15.66
C GLY A 68 -18.86 -5.11 15.16
N ASP A 69 -19.36 -4.29 16.08
CA ASP A 69 -20.20 -3.13 15.72
C ASP A 69 -19.40 -1.88 15.34
N ASN A 70 -18.14 -1.77 15.75
CA ASN A 70 -17.40 -0.51 15.61
C ASN A 70 -15.89 -0.66 15.40
N TRP A 71 -15.41 -1.85 15.07
CA TRP A 71 -14.03 -2.07 14.71
C TRP A 71 -13.92 -2.52 13.26
N GLN A 72 -12.88 -2.06 12.59
CA GLN A 72 -12.52 -2.50 11.25
C GLN A 72 -11.02 -2.67 11.19
N TYR A 73 -10.55 -3.77 10.59
CA TYR A 73 -9.17 -3.81 10.14
C TYR A 73 -9.08 -3.72 8.61
N VAL A 74 -7.98 -3.17 8.16
CA VAL A 74 -7.61 -3.05 6.76
C VAL A 74 -6.19 -3.58 6.63
N PHE A 75 -5.96 -4.45 5.68
CA PHE A 75 -4.65 -4.90 5.24
C PHE A 75 -4.47 -4.49 3.79
N GLU A 76 -3.38 -3.83 3.49
CA GLU A 76 -2.95 -3.45 2.14
C GLU A 76 -1.56 -4.03 1.92
N GLY A 77 -1.30 -4.54 0.72
CA GLY A 77 0.00 -5.07 0.35
C GLY A 77 0.24 -4.92 -1.13
N ASP A 78 1.37 -4.34 -1.50
CA ASP A 78 1.79 -4.10 -2.88
C ASP A 78 3.16 -4.70 -3.07
N LEU A 79 3.32 -5.48 -4.13
CA LEU A 79 4.59 -6.02 -4.59
C LEU A 79 4.86 -5.45 -5.98
N TYR A 80 6.03 -4.88 -6.16
CA TYR A 80 6.50 -4.35 -7.42
C TYR A 80 7.87 -4.94 -7.73
N ASP A 81 8.06 -5.38 -8.96
CA ASP A 81 9.29 -6.00 -9.45
C ASP A 81 9.59 -5.48 -10.86
N ALA A 82 10.74 -4.86 -11.07
CA ALA A 82 11.18 -4.36 -12.36
C ALA A 82 12.45 -5.08 -12.79
N LEU A 83 12.46 -5.48 -14.07
CA LEU A 83 13.59 -6.13 -14.76
C LEU A 83 14.00 -5.28 -15.95
N GLU A 84 15.26 -4.91 -16.02
CA GLU A 84 15.89 -4.27 -17.17
C GLU A 84 16.92 -5.22 -17.77
N ASP A 85 16.82 -5.50 -19.07
CA ASP A 85 17.66 -6.48 -19.80
C ASP A 85 17.76 -7.85 -19.11
N GLY A 86 16.72 -8.23 -18.33
CA GLY A 86 16.65 -9.48 -17.59
C GLY A 86 17.40 -9.48 -16.25
N GLU A 87 17.93 -8.35 -15.80
CA GLU A 87 18.48 -8.16 -14.47
C GLU A 87 17.46 -7.42 -13.58
N ALA A 88 17.39 -7.76 -12.30
CA ALA A 88 16.48 -7.07 -11.38
C ALA A 88 16.99 -5.66 -11.10
N GLU A 89 16.17 -4.66 -11.37
CA GLU A 89 16.47 -3.26 -11.18
C GLU A 89 15.70 -2.66 -9.99
N GLU A 90 14.48 -3.13 -9.79
CA GLU A 90 13.68 -2.73 -8.65
C GLU A 90 12.95 -3.94 -8.06
N ASN A 91 12.86 -4.02 -6.74
CA ASN A 91 12.11 -5.04 -6.03
C ASN A 91 11.60 -4.41 -4.72
N THR A 92 10.36 -4.00 -4.73
CA THR A 92 9.73 -3.35 -3.59
C THR A 92 8.56 -4.14 -3.05
N LEU A 93 8.40 -4.14 -1.75
CA LEU A 93 7.25 -4.69 -1.05
C LEU A 93 6.75 -3.67 -0.05
N TYR A 94 5.54 -3.22 -0.24
CA TYR A 94 4.79 -2.41 0.70
C TYR A 94 3.77 -3.28 1.42
N THR A 95 3.66 -3.14 2.74
CA THR A 95 2.58 -3.77 3.50
C THR A 95 2.09 -2.83 4.59
N GLN A 96 0.78 -2.71 4.73
CA GLN A 96 0.16 -1.90 5.75
C GLN A 96 -0.98 -2.66 6.45
N PHE A 97 -0.98 -2.64 7.75
CA PHE A 97 -2.08 -3.09 8.59
C PHE A 97 -2.63 -1.92 9.38
N LYS A 98 -3.92 -1.65 9.24
CA LYS A 98 -4.64 -0.64 10.01
C LYS A 98 -5.72 -1.30 10.86
N LEU A 99 -5.87 -0.82 12.08
CA LEU A 99 -6.99 -1.15 12.94
C LEU A 99 -7.72 0.15 13.29
N ASN A 100 -8.96 0.23 12.86
CA ASN A 100 -9.83 1.38 13.04
C ASN A 100 -10.91 1.06 14.08
N LYS A 101 -11.19 2.03 14.95
CA LYS A 101 -12.29 2.00 15.90
C LYS A 101 -13.21 3.19 15.67
N ASP A 102 -14.42 2.96 15.19
CA ASP A 102 -15.41 4.01 15.04
C ASP A 102 -15.77 4.63 16.41
N LEU A 103 -15.62 5.94 16.51
CA LEU A 103 -16.03 6.76 17.67
C LEU A 103 -17.39 7.39 17.41
N SER A 104 -17.72 7.62 16.16
CA SER A 104 -18.99 8.14 15.68
C SER A 104 -19.16 7.79 14.19
N GLU A 105 -20.31 8.14 13.59
CA GLU A 105 -20.54 7.98 12.14
C GLU A 105 -19.49 8.71 11.27
N LYS A 106 -18.88 9.76 11.81
CA LYS A 106 -17.95 10.65 11.06
C LYS A 106 -16.50 10.56 11.52
N SER A 107 -16.20 9.84 12.58
CA SER A 107 -14.84 9.83 13.15
C SER A 107 -14.45 8.49 13.72
N TYR A 108 -13.18 8.19 13.67
CA TYR A 108 -12.59 6.97 14.18
C TYR A 108 -11.18 7.21 14.72
N PHE A 109 -10.81 6.38 15.66
CA PHE A 109 -9.41 6.20 16.09
C PHE A 109 -8.76 5.18 15.17
N LEU A 110 -7.50 5.38 14.83
CA LEU A 110 -6.73 4.43 14.02
C LEU A 110 -5.40 4.07 14.68
N SER A 111 -4.96 2.85 14.44
CA SER A 111 -3.56 2.45 14.60
C SER A 111 -3.06 1.87 13.28
N VAL A 112 -1.80 2.09 12.97
CA VAL A 112 -1.17 1.67 11.71
C VAL A 112 0.16 1.01 12.01
N LEU A 113 0.42 -0.10 11.32
CA LEU A 113 1.71 -0.74 11.19
C LEU A 113 1.99 -0.87 9.70
N GLN A 114 3.07 -0.30 9.23
CA GLN A 114 3.52 -0.36 7.85
C GLN A 114 4.94 -0.91 7.82
N VAL A 115 5.23 -1.75 6.86
CA VAL A 115 6.56 -2.27 6.57
C VAL A 115 6.80 -2.15 5.08
N ASP A 116 7.82 -1.41 4.72
CA ASP A 116 8.31 -1.25 3.36
C ASP A 116 9.64 -1.97 3.25
N TYR A 117 9.83 -2.71 2.19
CA TYR A 117 11.09 -3.31 1.81
C TYR A 117 11.44 -2.84 0.41
N ASP A 118 12.67 -2.36 0.24
CA ASP A 118 13.19 -1.94 -1.05
C ASP A 118 14.68 -2.32 -1.09
N GLU A 119 15.06 -3.16 -2.06
CA GLU A 119 16.43 -3.68 -2.18
C GLU A 119 17.40 -2.64 -2.75
N PHE A 120 16.89 -1.60 -3.40
CA PHE A 120 17.67 -0.63 -4.18
C PHE A 120 17.74 0.76 -3.52
N ARG A 121 16.99 0.97 -2.43
CA ARG A 121 17.10 2.20 -1.63
C ARG A 121 18.22 2.11 -0.59
N ASP A 122 18.59 3.25 -0.04
CA ASP A 122 19.61 3.36 1.01
C ASP A 122 19.22 2.60 2.30
N TYR A 123 17.92 2.28 2.47
CA TYR A 123 17.40 1.45 3.55
C TYR A 123 16.77 0.16 3.00
N ASP A 124 17.18 -0.99 3.52
CA ASP A 124 16.58 -2.28 3.14
C ASP A 124 15.14 -2.44 3.66
N ILE A 125 14.85 -1.92 4.85
CA ILE A 125 13.56 -2.04 5.53
C ILE A 125 13.20 -0.72 6.21
N ARG A 126 11.97 -0.27 5.99
CA ARG A 126 11.38 0.87 6.68
C ARG A 126 10.12 0.40 7.41
N THR A 127 10.03 0.69 8.70
CA THR A 127 8.88 0.33 9.53
C THR A 127 8.24 1.57 10.13
N VAL A 128 6.92 1.69 10.02
CA VAL A 128 6.15 2.77 10.62
C VAL A 128 5.09 2.19 11.54
N PHE A 129 5.13 2.57 12.81
CA PHE A 129 4.09 2.23 13.77
C PHE A 129 3.49 3.50 14.36
N GLY A 130 2.17 3.67 14.27
CA GLY A 130 1.51 4.89 14.69
C GLY A 130 0.09 4.72 15.17
N ALA A 131 -0.41 5.80 15.76
CA ALA A 131 -1.79 5.92 16.17
C ALA A 131 -2.31 7.33 15.91
N GLY A 132 -3.61 7.46 15.63
CA GLY A 132 -4.16 8.73 15.21
C GLY A 132 -5.67 8.78 15.19
N TYR A 133 -6.14 9.81 14.53
CA TYR A 133 -7.55 10.13 14.41
C TYR A 133 -7.91 10.32 12.93
N GLY A 134 -8.98 9.67 12.50
CA GLY A 134 -9.54 9.79 11.17
C GLY A 134 -10.91 10.47 11.19
N ARG A 135 -11.21 11.21 10.13
CA ARG A 135 -12.49 11.87 9.95
C ARG A 135 -13.02 11.72 8.53
N LYS A 136 -14.26 11.25 8.42
CA LYS A 136 -15.05 11.24 7.19
C LYS A 136 -15.58 12.67 6.98
N LEU A 137 -14.87 13.47 6.20
CA LEU A 137 -15.13 14.93 6.03
C LEU A 137 -16.40 15.18 5.23
N TYR A 138 -16.59 14.38 4.17
CA TYR A 138 -17.75 14.50 3.29
C TYR A 138 -18.13 13.13 2.73
N ARG A 139 -19.44 12.87 2.62
CA ARG A 139 -19.99 11.67 2.01
C ARG A 139 -21.30 11.99 1.31
N SER A 140 -21.37 11.67 0.04
CA SER A 140 -22.56 11.69 -0.79
C SER A 140 -22.54 10.50 -1.74
N ASP A 141 -23.53 10.37 -2.61
CA ASP A 141 -23.55 9.30 -3.62
C ASP A 141 -22.37 9.39 -4.59
N LYS A 142 -21.87 10.61 -4.84
CA LYS A 142 -20.77 10.84 -5.78
C LYS A 142 -19.42 11.07 -5.12
N TRP A 143 -19.39 11.62 -3.92
CA TRP A 143 -18.15 12.02 -3.27
C TRP A 143 -17.97 11.33 -1.93
N LYS A 144 -16.75 10.87 -1.69
CA LYS A 144 -16.30 10.43 -0.37
C LYS A 144 -14.96 11.09 -0.10
N ILE A 145 -14.83 11.77 1.02
CA ILE A 145 -13.61 12.48 1.42
C ILE A 145 -13.33 12.12 2.87
N SER A 146 -12.13 11.63 3.15
CA SER A 146 -11.66 11.37 4.51
C SER A 146 -10.24 11.88 4.70
N ASN A 147 -9.92 12.22 5.93
CA ASN A 147 -8.57 12.63 6.33
C ASN A 147 -8.19 11.92 7.62
N GLU A 148 -6.94 11.51 7.70
CA GLU A 148 -6.32 10.88 8.86
C GLU A 148 -5.09 11.68 9.28
N VAL A 149 -4.93 11.88 10.59
CA VAL A 149 -3.71 12.45 11.19
C VAL A 149 -3.23 11.50 12.26
N SER A 150 -1.98 11.13 12.22
CA SER A 150 -1.38 10.24 13.22
C SER A 150 0.00 10.72 13.65
N LEU A 151 0.35 10.36 14.89
CA LEU A 151 1.71 10.39 15.38
C LEU A 151 2.28 8.99 15.23
N ALA A 152 3.45 8.89 14.62
CA ALA A 152 4.05 7.60 14.35
C ALA A 152 5.55 7.59 14.67
N TYR A 153 6.03 6.39 14.97
CA TYR A 153 7.43 6.05 15.11
C TYR A 153 7.88 5.44 13.80
N LEU A 154 8.90 6.03 13.21
CA LEU A 154 9.55 5.59 11.99
C LEU A 154 10.90 4.97 12.36
N GLU A 155 11.15 3.77 11.90
CA GLU A 155 12.42 3.07 11.97
C GLU A 155 12.88 2.71 10.55
N SER A 156 14.02 3.23 10.17
CA SER A 156 14.78 2.92 8.97
C SER A 156 16.26 2.94 9.37
N ASP A 157 17.13 3.53 8.60
CA ASP A 157 18.53 3.81 9.02
C ASP A 157 18.59 4.72 10.24
N GLN A 158 17.59 5.52 10.44
CA GLN A 158 17.42 6.40 11.60
C GLN A 158 16.03 6.17 12.23
N THR A 159 15.96 6.51 13.49
CA THR A 159 14.71 6.42 14.26
C THR A 159 14.15 7.81 14.46
N GLU A 160 12.88 8.01 14.11
CA GLU A 160 12.21 9.31 14.21
C GLU A 160 10.78 9.18 14.73
N VAL A 161 10.30 10.27 15.33
CA VAL A 161 8.87 10.47 15.58
C VAL A 161 8.34 11.42 14.53
N ILE A 162 7.35 10.99 13.78
CA ILE A 162 6.81 11.70 12.64
C ILE A 162 5.32 11.99 12.81
N ILE A 163 4.85 13.05 12.16
CA ILE A 163 3.42 13.29 11.95
C ILE A 163 3.10 12.81 10.54
N ARG A 164 2.09 11.95 10.45
CA ARG A 164 1.51 11.50 9.17
C ARG A 164 0.17 12.17 8.95
N ASN A 165 -0.06 12.62 7.73
CA ASN A 165 -1.37 13.07 7.29
C ASN A 165 -1.73 12.34 6.00
N SER A 166 -2.87 11.68 5.99
CA SER A 166 -3.40 10.98 4.83
C SER A 166 -4.74 11.58 4.43
N LEU A 167 -4.87 11.97 3.17
CA LEU A 167 -6.11 12.45 2.56
C LEU A 167 -6.55 11.46 1.49
N TRP A 168 -7.80 11.03 1.58
CA TRP A 168 -8.43 10.17 0.59
C TRP A 168 -9.66 10.85 0.01
N ILE A 169 -9.74 10.90 -1.31
CA ILE A 169 -10.83 11.49 -2.07
C ILE A 169 -11.27 10.48 -3.12
N ALA A 170 -12.54 10.11 -3.15
CA ALA A 170 -13.11 9.34 -4.24
C ALA A 170 -14.29 10.08 -4.86
N TYR A 171 -14.34 10.06 -6.19
CA TYR A 171 -15.40 10.65 -6.99
C TYR A 171 -15.96 9.64 -7.98
N MET A 172 -17.27 9.41 -7.92
CA MET A 172 -18.01 8.57 -8.84
C MET A 172 -18.48 9.41 -10.03
N LEU A 173 -17.84 9.23 -11.19
CA LEU A 173 -18.29 9.83 -12.44
C LEU A 173 -19.60 9.19 -12.92
N SER A 174 -19.68 7.86 -12.76
CA SER A 174 -20.86 7.07 -13.08
C SER A 174 -20.89 5.83 -12.17
N ASP A 175 -21.90 4.98 -12.32
CA ASP A 175 -22.00 3.71 -11.57
C ASP A 175 -20.83 2.74 -11.88
N ARG A 176 -20.09 3.01 -12.96
CA ARG A 176 -18.98 2.15 -13.42
C ARG A 176 -17.62 2.83 -13.43
N ILE A 177 -17.58 4.14 -13.31
CA ILE A 177 -16.32 4.90 -13.42
C ILE A 177 -16.12 5.69 -12.14
N SER A 178 -14.96 5.50 -11.52
CA SER A 178 -14.54 6.25 -10.34
C SER A 178 -13.13 6.80 -10.51
N ILE A 179 -12.86 7.91 -9.84
CA ILE A 179 -11.53 8.48 -9.65
C ILE A 179 -11.25 8.48 -8.16
N THR A 180 -10.12 7.91 -7.78
CA THR A 180 -9.62 7.94 -6.40
C THR A 180 -8.31 8.72 -6.37
N ASN A 181 -8.16 9.56 -5.36
CA ASN A 181 -6.91 10.24 -5.07
C ASN A 181 -6.54 9.98 -3.61
N LYS A 182 -5.33 9.49 -3.40
CA LYS A 182 -4.73 9.29 -2.07
C LYS A 182 -3.52 10.19 -1.97
N ALA A 183 -3.38 10.94 -0.90
CA ALA A 183 -2.20 11.74 -0.62
C ALA A 183 -1.72 11.43 0.79
N LEU A 184 -0.46 11.06 0.94
CA LEU A 184 0.22 10.82 2.20
C LEU A 184 1.34 11.83 2.35
N TYR A 185 1.40 12.47 3.51
CA TYR A 185 2.48 13.35 3.93
C TYR A 185 3.06 12.85 5.24
N GLU A 186 4.38 12.80 5.35
CA GLU A 186 5.12 12.47 6.56
C GLU A 186 6.17 13.54 6.87
N SER A 187 6.16 14.03 8.11
CA SER A 187 7.09 15.06 8.59
C SER A 187 8.38 14.45 9.14
N SER A 188 9.05 13.59 8.38
CA SER A 188 10.39 13.12 8.69
C SER A 188 11.43 14.22 8.44
N LYS A 189 12.70 14.02 8.79
CA LYS A 189 13.80 14.94 8.44
C LYS A 189 13.84 15.18 6.95
N GLU A 190 13.51 14.17 6.19
CA GLU A 190 13.33 14.18 4.77
C GLU A 190 11.85 14.01 4.52
N MET A 191 11.23 15.13 4.16
CA MET A 191 9.83 15.21 3.90
C MET A 191 9.41 14.13 2.89
N TYR A 192 8.51 13.24 3.29
CA TYR A 192 7.97 12.23 2.39
C TYR A 192 6.57 12.63 1.95
N VAL A 193 6.34 12.61 0.65
CA VAL A 193 5.03 12.85 0.02
C VAL A 193 4.77 11.76 -0.99
N ARG A 194 3.62 11.10 -0.89
CA ARG A 194 3.13 10.15 -1.89
C ARG A 194 1.74 10.59 -2.33
N ILE A 195 1.54 10.72 -3.62
CA ILE A 195 0.25 11.05 -4.23
C ILE A 195 -0.07 9.97 -5.26
N GLU A 196 -1.17 9.28 -5.06
CA GLU A 196 -1.69 8.27 -5.97
C GLU A 196 -3.01 8.78 -6.57
N THR A 197 -3.16 8.70 -7.87
CA THR A 197 -4.40 9.01 -8.58
C THR A 197 -4.76 7.84 -9.45
N GLU A 198 -5.94 7.29 -9.24
CA GLU A 198 -6.44 6.12 -9.94
C GLU A 198 -7.75 6.44 -10.66
N LEU A 199 -7.85 6.00 -11.91
CA LEU A 199 -9.09 5.95 -12.69
C LEU A 199 -9.50 4.49 -12.85
N GLU A 200 -10.60 4.09 -12.20
CA GLU A 200 -11.14 2.75 -12.25
C GLU A 200 -12.35 2.67 -13.20
N TYR A 201 -12.43 1.58 -13.99
CA TYR A 201 -13.60 1.19 -14.77
C TYR A 201 -14.08 -0.21 -14.37
N LYS A 202 -15.28 -0.29 -13.80
CA LYS A 202 -15.94 -1.56 -13.45
C LYS A 202 -16.53 -2.24 -14.68
N VAL A 203 -15.89 -3.30 -15.11
CA VAL A 203 -16.39 -4.14 -16.22
C VAL A 203 -17.58 -4.96 -15.74
N THR A 204 -17.47 -5.53 -14.54
CA THR A 204 -18.55 -6.24 -13.80
C THR A 204 -18.52 -5.82 -12.32
N ASP A 205 -19.43 -6.37 -11.51
CA ASP A 205 -19.41 -6.13 -10.05
C ASP A 205 -18.16 -6.70 -9.37
N ARG A 206 -17.42 -7.59 -10.03
CA ARG A 206 -16.25 -8.28 -9.47
C ARG A 206 -14.95 -8.05 -10.22
N PHE A 207 -15.01 -7.41 -11.37
CA PHE A 207 -13.85 -7.19 -12.21
C PHE A 207 -13.79 -5.75 -12.65
N SER A 208 -12.68 -5.10 -12.38
CA SER A 208 -12.36 -3.74 -12.82
C SER A 208 -11.01 -3.67 -13.54
N LEU A 209 -10.86 -2.61 -14.30
CA LEU A 209 -9.62 -2.18 -14.93
C LEU A 209 -9.30 -0.81 -14.38
N SER A 210 -8.05 -0.54 -14.05
CA SER A 210 -7.64 0.77 -13.61
C SER A 210 -6.35 1.24 -14.26
N ILE A 211 -6.19 2.55 -14.26
CA ILE A 211 -4.95 3.24 -14.56
C ILE A 211 -4.62 4.07 -13.34
N ALA A 212 -3.47 3.80 -12.74
CA ALA A 212 -2.98 4.53 -11.60
C ALA A 212 -1.71 5.30 -11.96
N ASN A 213 -1.59 6.50 -11.42
CA ASN A 213 -0.36 7.28 -11.43
C ASN A 213 0.04 7.55 -9.99
N GLU A 214 1.23 7.13 -9.65
CA GLU A 214 1.84 7.41 -8.36
C GLU A 214 2.98 8.40 -8.53
N HIS A 215 3.00 9.39 -7.65
CA HIS A 215 4.08 10.36 -7.51
C HIS A 215 4.61 10.28 -6.09
N THR A 216 5.87 9.91 -5.96
CA THR A 216 6.58 9.87 -4.68
C THR A 216 7.69 10.91 -4.67
N GLN A 217 7.79 11.63 -3.59
CA GLN A 217 8.87 12.58 -3.32
C GLN A 217 9.43 12.31 -1.92
N ASP A 218 10.67 11.88 -1.89
CA ASP A 218 11.53 11.80 -0.70
C ASP A 218 12.90 12.41 -1.06
N TYR A 219 13.99 11.64 -0.98
CA TYR A 219 15.31 12.05 -1.51
C TYR A 219 15.33 12.19 -3.03
N GLU A 220 14.55 11.34 -3.71
CA GLU A 220 14.40 11.30 -5.15
C GLU A 220 12.93 11.50 -5.52
N THR A 221 12.68 11.94 -6.73
CA THR A 221 11.31 12.12 -7.22
C THR A 221 11.02 11.03 -8.23
N GLU A 222 10.05 10.19 -7.94
CA GLU A 222 9.60 9.12 -8.81
C GLU A 222 8.18 9.38 -9.31
N ASN A 223 7.91 8.96 -10.55
CA ASN A 223 6.58 8.93 -11.13
C ASN A 223 6.37 7.59 -11.81
N ILE A 224 5.40 6.84 -11.33
CA ILE A 224 5.06 5.52 -11.85
C ILE A 224 3.65 5.58 -12.43
N LEU A 225 3.48 5.09 -13.66
CA LEU A 225 2.19 4.91 -14.31
C LEU A 225 1.93 3.42 -14.47
N THR A 226 0.88 2.93 -13.86
CA THR A 226 0.52 1.51 -13.89
C THR A 226 -0.84 1.26 -14.53
N PHE A 227 -0.95 0.13 -15.25
CA PHE A 227 -2.19 -0.40 -15.76
C PHE A 227 -2.53 -1.66 -14.98
N ASN A 228 -3.65 -1.63 -14.25
CA ASN A 228 -4.03 -2.69 -13.35
C ASN A 228 -5.35 -3.33 -13.77
N PHE A 229 -5.50 -4.59 -13.41
CA PHE A 229 -6.78 -5.25 -13.34
C PHE A 229 -7.01 -5.71 -11.89
N GLU A 230 -8.24 -5.66 -11.46
CA GLU A 230 -8.61 -6.04 -10.10
C GLU A 230 -9.77 -7.03 -10.08
N VAL A 231 -9.72 -7.95 -9.14
CA VAL A 231 -10.79 -8.91 -8.86
C VAL A 231 -11.23 -8.77 -7.42
N ALA A 232 -12.47 -8.34 -7.22
CA ALA A 232 -13.06 -8.24 -5.91
C ALA A 232 -13.70 -9.57 -5.49
N LEU A 233 -13.34 -10.04 -4.32
CA LEU A 233 -13.90 -11.23 -3.67
C LEU A 233 -14.64 -10.79 -2.40
N TRP A 234 -15.93 -11.10 -2.31
CA TRP A 234 -16.71 -10.93 -1.09
C TRP A 234 -17.45 -12.22 -0.75
N TRP A 235 -17.49 -12.52 0.50
CA TRP A 235 -18.16 -13.64 1.14
C TRP A 235 -18.88 -13.20 2.41
#